data_8c735197bdc041c01192125d84a96644
#
_entry.id   8c735197bdc041c01192125d84a96644
#
_cell.length_a   1.000
_cell.length_b   1.000
_cell.length_c   1.000
_cell.angle_alpha   90.00
_cell.angle_beta   90.00
_cell.angle_gamma   90.00
#
_symmetry.space_group_name_H-M   'P 1'
#
loop_
_entity.id
_entity.type
_entity.pdbx_description
1 polymer ?
#
loop_
_entity_poly.entity_id
_entity_poly.type
_entity_poly.pdbx_seq_one_letter_code
_entity_poly.pdbx_strand_id
1 'polypeptide(L)'
;LSNRRIVLAGTGGKRTFALSTIDRVGGRFDVNQRVATVSDYLALQFDNGENVILVAPGDYEAFEMDLYDALLSSTKFLIRHPAVEGGVVRNTEWEPGRVKAGADAVSVATVSGTFVEIRLDDIGDTDMGRRTVREEQREVIEVEHSDDDGTSVETYISGPERAVGILRSLLEIGDEQTETSLDLSQQDKQVLMALYSGVSPFDIPSFLGIDVDQVEELFVRL
;
A
#
# COMPACT_ATOMS: atom_id res chain seq x y z
N LEU A 1 -6.15 -21.57 5.24
CA LEU A 1 -6.34 -20.84 4.00
C LEU A 1 -6.11 -21.76 2.80
N SER A 2 -6.82 -21.54 1.72
CA SER A 2 -6.61 -22.18 0.41
C SER A 2 -6.85 -21.13 -0.67
N ASN A 3 -6.48 -21.43 -1.93
CA ASN A 3 -6.68 -20.53 -3.07
C ASN A 3 -8.15 -20.21 -3.42
N ARG A 4 -9.14 -20.73 -2.68
CA ARG A 4 -10.57 -20.48 -2.93
C ARG A 4 -11.37 -20.17 -1.68
N ARG A 5 -10.89 -20.57 -0.51
CA ARG A 5 -11.67 -20.51 0.74
C ARG A 5 -10.79 -20.20 1.93
N ILE A 6 -11.35 -19.42 2.85
CA ILE A 6 -10.85 -19.25 4.19
C ILE A 6 -11.75 -20.00 5.17
N VAL A 7 -11.15 -20.74 6.10
CA VAL A 7 -11.85 -21.41 7.19
C VAL A 7 -11.41 -20.74 8.49
N LEU A 8 -12.34 -20.13 9.16
CA LEU A 8 -12.13 -19.50 10.46
C LEU A 8 -12.67 -20.45 11.54
N ALA A 9 -11.89 -20.68 12.58
CA ALA A 9 -12.27 -21.47 13.74
C ALA A 9 -12.23 -20.58 14.99
N GLY A 10 -13.29 -20.59 15.76
CA GLY A 10 -13.42 -19.81 16.98
C GLY A 10 -14.33 -20.52 17.99
N THR A 11 -14.63 -19.85 19.09
CA THR A 11 -15.50 -20.38 20.17
C THR A 11 -16.91 -20.74 19.68
N GLY A 12 -17.37 -20.10 18.58
CA GLY A 12 -18.66 -20.39 17.92
C GLY A 12 -18.61 -21.50 16.87
N GLY A 13 -17.48 -22.23 16.73
CA GLY A 13 -17.31 -23.30 15.77
C GLY A 13 -16.51 -22.90 14.53
N LYS A 14 -16.68 -23.66 13.44
CA LYS A 14 -15.99 -23.40 12.16
C LYS A 14 -16.93 -22.72 11.17
N ARG A 15 -16.43 -21.66 10.54
CA ARG A 15 -17.12 -20.94 9.43
C ARG A 15 -16.20 -20.96 8.21
N THR A 16 -16.79 -21.15 7.04
CA THR A 16 -16.07 -21.18 5.77
C THR A 16 -16.61 -20.08 4.87
N PHE A 17 -15.71 -19.28 4.32
CA PHE A 17 -16.04 -18.21 3.37
C PHE A 17 -15.29 -18.45 2.07
N ALA A 18 -15.96 -18.15 0.95
CA ALA A 18 -15.28 -18.13 -0.34
C ALA A 18 -14.41 -16.85 -0.42
N LEU A 19 -13.18 -16.96 -0.91
CA LEU A 19 -12.31 -15.78 -1.09
C LEU A 19 -12.93 -14.75 -2.06
N SER A 20 -13.74 -15.22 -3.01
CA SER A 20 -14.45 -14.36 -3.96
C SER A 20 -15.51 -13.46 -3.33
N THR A 21 -15.91 -13.71 -2.08
CA THR A 21 -16.88 -12.88 -1.36
C THR A 21 -16.24 -11.83 -0.46
N ILE A 22 -14.91 -11.81 -0.35
CA ILE A 22 -14.18 -10.78 0.40
C ILE A 22 -14.00 -9.59 -0.53
N ASP A 23 -14.56 -8.45 -0.20
CA ASP A 23 -14.50 -7.24 -1.02
C ASP A 23 -13.27 -6.38 -0.68
N ARG A 24 -12.93 -6.33 0.61
CA ARG A 24 -11.78 -5.57 1.11
C ARG A 24 -11.13 -6.29 2.31
N VAL A 25 -9.83 -6.10 2.43
CA VAL A 25 -9.05 -6.46 3.63
C VAL A 25 -8.60 -5.15 4.26
N GLY A 26 -8.91 -4.95 5.52
CA GLY A 26 -8.51 -3.79 6.30
C GLY A 26 -7.62 -4.20 7.45
N GLY A 27 -6.70 -3.33 7.80
CA GLY A 27 -5.80 -3.51 8.93
C GLY A 27 -6.36 -2.97 10.25
N ARG A 28 -5.45 -2.85 11.18
CA ARG A 28 -5.62 -2.40 12.57
C ARG A 28 -6.34 -1.05 12.73
N PHE A 29 -6.29 -0.18 11.73
CA PHE A 29 -6.79 1.19 11.79
C PHE A 29 -8.22 1.38 11.29
N ASP A 30 -8.75 0.42 10.53
CA ASP A 30 -10.09 0.52 9.93
C ASP A 30 -11.24 0.28 10.91
N VAL A 31 -10.95 -0.23 12.10
CA VAL A 31 -11.97 -0.53 13.11
C VAL A 31 -11.71 0.29 14.36
N ASN A 32 -12.77 0.97 14.82
CA ASN A 32 -12.72 1.82 16.02
C ASN A 32 -12.14 1.03 17.20
N GLN A 33 -11.02 1.47 17.78
CA GLN A 33 -10.27 0.82 18.88
C GLN A 33 -11.12 0.40 20.09
N ARG A 34 -12.36 0.86 20.18
CA ARG A 34 -13.30 0.48 21.25
C ARG A 34 -13.90 -0.92 21.10
N VAL A 35 -13.73 -1.56 19.95
CA VAL A 35 -14.37 -2.84 19.62
C VAL A 35 -13.40 -4.02 19.75
N ALA A 36 -12.11 -3.81 19.60
CA ALA A 36 -11.10 -4.86 19.63
C ALA A 36 -10.21 -4.75 20.87
N THR A 37 -10.24 -5.79 21.69
CA THR A 37 -9.31 -5.99 22.83
C THR A 37 -8.00 -6.67 22.41
N VAL A 38 -7.84 -6.97 21.11
CA VAL A 38 -6.70 -7.66 20.51
C VAL A 38 -5.94 -6.66 19.65
N SER A 39 -4.62 -6.63 19.78
CA SER A 39 -3.75 -5.69 19.06
C SER A 39 -3.58 -6.01 17.57
N ASP A 40 -3.69 -7.31 17.20
CA ASP A 40 -3.40 -7.79 15.86
C ASP A 40 -4.60 -8.52 15.28
N TYR A 41 -5.34 -7.87 14.40
CA TYR A 41 -6.48 -8.43 13.69
C TYR A 41 -6.57 -7.89 12.26
N LEU A 42 -7.14 -8.72 11.38
CA LEU A 42 -7.55 -8.33 10.04
C LEU A 42 -9.06 -8.16 10.00
N ALA A 43 -9.52 -7.09 9.37
CA ALA A 43 -10.92 -6.85 9.08
C ALA A 43 -11.24 -7.35 7.66
N LEU A 44 -11.98 -8.43 7.54
CA LEU A 44 -12.48 -8.93 6.26
C LEU A 44 -13.86 -8.33 5.99
N GLN A 45 -13.98 -7.55 4.94
CA GLN A 45 -15.23 -6.91 4.54
C GLN A 45 -15.90 -7.70 3.42
N PHE A 46 -17.22 -7.84 3.54
CA PHE A 46 -18.10 -8.56 2.62
C PHE A 46 -19.31 -7.68 2.29
N ASP A 47 -19.98 -7.97 1.19
CA ASP A 47 -21.23 -7.32 0.80
C ASP A 47 -21.08 -5.79 0.72
N ASN A 48 -20.04 -5.32 0.05
CA ASN A 48 -19.65 -3.89 -0.06
C ASN A 48 -19.46 -3.20 1.31
N GLY A 49 -18.93 -3.93 2.28
CA GLY A 49 -18.62 -3.42 3.62
C GLY A 49 -19.78 -3.46 4.61
N GLU A 50 -20.95 -3.98 4.23
CA GLU A 50 -22.07 -4.14 5.16
C GLU A 50 -21.78 -5.18 6.27
N ASN A 51 -20.97 -6.19 5.96
CA ASN A 51 -20.56 -7.22 6.87
C ASN A 51 -19.05 -7.21 7.07
N VAL A 52 -18.60 -7.18 8.32
CA VAL A 52 -17.18 -7.19 8.69
C VAL A 52 -16.92 -8.36 9.66
N ILE A 53 -15.87 -9.11 9.39
CA ILE A 53 -15.38 -10.17 10.27
C ILE A 53 -13.97 -9.82 10.71
N LEU A 54 -13.73 -9.75 12.01
CA LEU A 54 -12.40 -9.58 12.57
C LEU A 54 -11.76 -10.94 12.76
N VAL A 55 -10.56 -11.12 12.24
CA VAL A 55 -9.77 -12.35 12.33
C VAL A 55 -8.47 -12.02 13.05
N ALA A 56 -8.21 -12.73 14.16
CA ALA A 56 -6.96 -12.65 14.89
C ALA A 56 -6.18 -13.97 14.69
N PRO A 57 -5.30 -14.07 13.71
CA PRO A 57 -4.49 -15.26 13.48
C PRO A 57 -3.36 -15.36 14.52
N GLY A 58 -2.81 -16.54 14.70
CA GLY A 58 -1.67 -16.74 15.60
C GLY A 58 -0.35 -16.15 15.05
N ASP A 59 -0.22 -16.15 13.74
CA ASP A 59 0.85 -15.47 13.01
C ASP A 59 0.18 -14.47 12.06
N TYR A 60 0.18 -13.22 12.47
CA TYR A 60 -0.55 -12.15 11.77
C TYR A 60 0.07 -11.85 10.42
N GLU A 61 1.38 -11.57 10.37
CA GLU A 61 2.08 -11.13 9.17
C GLU A 61 2.06 -12.20 8.07
N ALA A 62 2.41 -13.45 8.42
CA ALA A 62 2.37 -14.55 7.48
C ALA A 62 0.95 -14.82 6.96
N PHE A 63 -0.06 -14.74 7.83
CA PHE A 63 -1.45 -14.95 7.42
C PHE A 63 -1.96 -13.83 6.51
N GLU A 64 -1.60 -12.60 6.80
CA GLU A 64 -1.99 -11.42 6.01
C GLU A 64 -1.46 -11.54 4.58
N MET A 65 -0.17 -11.80 4.41
CA MET A 65 0.46 -11.96 3.09
C MET A 65 -0.09 -13.16 2.32
N ASP A 66 -0.27 -14.31 2.98
CA ASP A 66 -0.91 -15.49 2.39
C ASP A 66 -2.34 -15.20 1.92
N LEU A 67 -3.07 -14.38 2.65
CA LEU A 67 -4.42 -13.98 2.28
C LEU A 67 -4.42 -13.07 1.05
N TYR A 68 -3.57 -12.05 1.00
CA TYR A 68 -3.43 -11.17 -0.15
C TYR A 68 -3.00 -11.95 -1.39
N ASP A 69 -2.01 -12.85 -1.28
CA ASP A 69 -1.60 -13.70 -2.41
C ASP A 69 -2.76 -14.56 -2.90
N ALA A 70 -3.50 -15.20 -2.00
CA ALA A 70 -4.65 -16.02 -2.37
C ALA A 70 -5.79 -15.22 -3.03
N LEU A 71 -5.95 -13.93 -2.69
CA LEU A 71 -6.96 -13.04 -3.26
C LEU A 71 -6.56 -12.50 -4.64
N LEU A 72 -5.27 -12.27 -4.88
CA LEU A 72 -4.75 -11.57 -6.06
C LEU A 72 -4.18 -12.51 -7.13
N SER A 73 -3.56 -13.65 -6.76
CA SER A 73 -2.75 -14.51 -7.63
C SER A 73 -3.49 -15.06 -8.86
N SER A 74 -4.82 -15.20 -8.80
CA SER A 74 -5.64 -15.66 -9.95
C SER A 74 -6.11 -14.53 -10.87
N THR A 75 -5.91 -13.28 -10.47
CA THR A 75 -6.42 -12.09 -11.18
C THR A 75 -5.47 -11.68 -12.30
N LYS A 76 -6.05 -11.27 -13.43
CA LYS A 76 -5.33 -10.62 -14.52
C LYS A 76 -5.47 -9.11 -14.38
N PHE A 77 -4.33 -8.45 -14.34
CA PHE A 77 -4.23 -7.00 -14.34
C PHE A 77 -3.75 -6.48 -15.69
N LEU A 78 -3.93 -5.21 -15.93
CA LEU A 78 -3.25 -4.44 -16.97
C LEU A 78 -2.21 -3.56 -16.26
N ILE A 79 -0.98 -3.65 -16.71
CA ILE A 79 0.18 -3.05 -16.08
C ILE A 79 0.87 -2.17 -17.10
N ARG A 80 1.30 -0.99 -16.65
CA ARG A 80 2.15 -0.08 -17.41
C ARG A 80 3.37 0.25 -16.56
N HIS A 81 4.55 -0.19 -17.01
CA HIS A 81 5.82 0.00 -16.29
C HIS A 81 7.01 0.18 -17.25
N PRO A 82 7.93 1.12 -16.97
CA PRO A 82 7.69 2.26 -16.10
C PRO A 82 6.67 3.22 -16.75
N ALA A 83 5.74 3.75 -15.98
CA ALA A 83 4.82 4.78 -16.46
C ALA A 83 5.49 6.17 -16.39
N VAL A 84 6.22 6.40 -15.30
CA VAL A 84 7.12 7.55 -15.09
C VAL A 84 8.45 7.00 -14.61
N GLU A 85 9.56 7.64 -14.95
CA GLU A 85 10.91 7.27 -14.53
C GLU A 85 11.74 8.53 -14.37
N GLY A 86 12.29 8.77 -13.18
CA GLY A 86 13.02 10.00 -12.87
C GLY A 86 12.20 11.28 -13.11
N GLY A 87 10.89 11.24 -12.84
CA GLY A 87 9.96 12.36 -13.09
C GLY A 87 9.56 12.56 -14.56
N VAL A 88 9.99 11.68 -15.47
CA VAL A 88 9.67 11.78 -16.92
C VAL A 88 8.66 10.72 -17.31
N VAL A 89 7.53 11.16 -17.87
CA VAL A 89 6.50 10.24 -18.39
C VAL A 89 7.07 9.42 -19.55
N ARG A 90 6.98 8.09 -19.43
CA ARG A 90 7.45 7.15 -20.46
C ARG A 90 6.32 6.76 -21.41
N ASN A 91 6.68 6.47 -22.67
CA ASN A 91 5.74 6.00 -23.67
C ASN A 91 5.69 4.46 -23.66
N THR A 92 5.32 3.88 -22.52
CA THR A 92 5.11 2.44 -22.35
C THR A 92 3.63 2.09 -22.55
N GLU A 93 3.36 0.87 -22.97
CA GLU A 93 1.99 0.41 -23.23
C GLU A 93 1.41 -0.39 -22.06
N TRP A 94 0.09 -0.49 -22.03
CA TRP A 94 -0.63 -1.35 -21.09
C TRP A 94 -0.52 -2.81 -21.48
N GLU A 95 0.09 -3.62 -20.64
CA GLU A 95 0.28 -5.06 -20.86
C GLU A 95 -0.51 -5.90 -19.86
N PRO A 96 -1.05 -7.06 -20.29
CA PRO A 96 -1.59 -8.03 -19.35
C PRO A 96 -0.47 -8.56 -18.44
N GLY A 97 -0.79 -8.71 -17.16
CA GLY A 97 0.14 -9.23 -16.19
C GLY A 97 -0.55 -9.83 -14.97
N ARG A 98 0.26 -10.22 -14.02
CA ARG A 98 -0.14 -10.77 -12.73
C ARG A 98 0.60 -10.09 -11.61
N VAL A 99 -0.05 -10.08 -10.46
CA VAL A 99 0.49 -9.57 -9.21
C VAL A 99 0.56 -10.73 -8.23
N LYS A 100 1.63 -10.78 -7.45
CA LYS A 100 1.84 -11.75 -6.37
C LYS A 100 2.26 -10.98 -5.10
N ALA A 101 1.54 -11.20 -4.01
CA ALA A 101 1.95 -10.69 -2.71
C ALA A 101 3.05 -11.59 -2.11
N GLY A 102 4.10 -10.97 -1.61
CA GLY A 102 5.18 -11.61 -0.84
C GLY A 102 5.30 -10.94 0.52
N ALA A 103 6.18 -11.46 1.39
CA ALA A 103 6.36 -10.95 2.75
C ALA A 103 6.77 -9.46 2.77
N ASP A 104 7.71 -9.09 1.91
CA ASP A 104 8.35 -7.78 1.93
C ASP A 104 8.14 -7.00 0.61
N ALA A 105 7.48 -7.62 -0.38
CA ALA A 105 7.34 -7.03 -1.70
C ALA A 105 6.10 -7.53 -2.45
N VAL A 106 5.64 -6.71 -3.38
CA VAL A 106 4.64 -7.05 -4.40
C VAL A 106 5.37 -7.29 -5.71
N SER A 107 5.36 -8.53 -6.19
CA SER A 107 5.94 -8.87 -7.50
C SER A 107 4.90 -8.69 -8.60
N VAL A 108 5.31 -8.03 -9.67
CA VAL A 108 4.51 -7.77 -10.86
C VAL A 108 5.19 -8.39 -12.07
N ALA A 109 4.47 -9.19 -12.83
CA ALA A 109 5.00 -9.82 -14.05
C ALA A 109 4.06 -9.62 -15.22
N THR A 110 4.59 -9.15 -16.36
CA THR A 110 3.83 -8.94 -17.60
C THR A 110 4.04 -10.08 -18.59
N VAL A 111 3.18 -10.15 -19.61
CA VAL A 111 3.29 -11.15 -20.67
C VAL A 111 4.52 -10.96 -21.57
N SER A 112 5.06 -9.75 -21.68
CA SER A 112 6.30 -9.46 -22.41
C SER A 112 7.56 -9.92 -21.69
N GLY A 113 7.43 -10.30 -20.40
CA GLY A 113 8.54 -10.74 -19.56
C GLY A 113 9.10 -9.65 -18.65
N THR A 114 8.49 -8.47 -18.62
CA THR A 114 8.83 -7.45 -17.62
C THR A 114 8.51 -7.99 -16.23
N PHE A 115 9.48 -7.96 -15.34
CA PHE A 115 9.34 -8.31 -13.94
C PHE A 115 9.72 -7.09 -13.08
N VAL A 116 8.87 -6.76 -12.15
CA VAL A 116 9.06 -5.63 -11.23
C VAL A 116 8.81 -6.14 -9.81
N GLU A 117 9.72 -5.83 -8.92
CA GLU A 117 9.55 -6.07 -7.49
C GLU A 117 9.37 -4.73 -6.79
N ILE A 118 8.18 -4.49 -6.26
CA ILE A 118 7.83 -3.29 -5.50
C ILE A 118 8.00 -3.66 -4.03
N ARG A 119 9.05 -3.21 -3.41
CA ARG A 119 9.30 -3.45 -1.97
C ARG A 119 8.33 -2.61 -1.16
N LEU A 120 7.71 -3.21 -0.16
CA LEU A 120 6.73 -2.49 0.67
C LEU A 120 7.36 -1.36 1.49
N ASP A 121 8.63 -1.52 1.88
CA ASP A 121 9.39 -0.50 2.62
C ASP A 121 10.00 0.61 1.74
N ASP A 122 9.80 0.55 0.42
CA ASP A 122 10.33 1.49 -0.57
C ASP A 122 9.20 2.16 -1.40
N ILE A 123 7.96 2.02 -0.97
CA ILE A 123 6.84 2.74 -1.57
C ILE A 123 6.91 4.19 -1.12
N GLY A 124 7.07 5.11 -2.09
CA GLY A 124 7.09 6.55 -1.84
C GLY A 124 5.70 7.15 -1.78
N ASP A 125 4.80 6.69 -2.66
CA ASP A 125 3.41 7.14 -2.70
C ASP A 125 2.53 6.11 -3.40
N THR A 126 1.26 6.04 -2.99
CA THR A 126 0.24 5.20 -3.61
C THR A 126 -1.02 6.00 -3.84
N ASP A 127 -1.31 6.33 -5.10
CA ASP A 127 -2.49 7.12 -5.47
C ASP A 127 -3.47 6.33 -6.34
N MET A 128 -4.71 6.79 -6.37
CA MET A 128 -5.78 6.26 -7.21
C MET A 128 -6.23 7.30 -8.22
N GLY A 129 -5.99 7.00 -9.49
CA GLY A 129 -6.38 7.87 -10.59
C GLY A 129 -7.37 7.23 -11.56
N ARG A 130 -8.08 8.05 -12.33
CA ARG A 130 -8.82 7.59 -13.52
C ARG A 130 -8.00 7.88 -14.77
N ARG A 131 -7.67 6.83 -15.51
CA ARG A 131 -6.86 6.95 -16.73
C ARG A 131 -7.49 6.17 -17.89
N THR A 132 -7.11 6.55 -19.10
CA THR A 132 -7.47 5.78 -20.30
C THR A 132 -6.59 4.54 -20.37
N VAL A 133 -7.20 3.38 -20.23
CA VAL A 133 -6.56 2.07 -20.29
C VAL A 133 -7.16 1.32 -21.48
N ARG A 134 -6.40 1.15 -22.57
CA ARG A 134 -6.88 0.51 -23.81
C ARG A 134 -8.24 1.07 -24.28
N GLU A 135 -8.31 2.39 -24.43
CA GLU A 135 -9.49 3.12 -24.91
C GLU A 135 -10.67 3.24 -23.93
N GLU A 136 -10.58 2.66 -22.73
CA GLU A 136 -11.61 2.75 -21.69
C GLU A 136 -11.11 3.55 -20.49
N GLN A 137 -12.01 4.33 -19.87
CA GLN A 137 -11.71 4.99 -18.59
C GLN A 137 -11.82 3.97 -17.46
N ARG A 138 -10.72 3.73 -16.77
CA ARG A 138 -10.63 2.78 -15.64
C ARG A 138 -9.97 3.40 -14.44
N GLU A 139 -10.23 2.84 -13.28
CA GLU A 139 -9.44 3.09 -12.09
C GLU A 139 -8.06 2.44 -12.23
N VAL A 140 -7.05 3.17 -11.79
CA VAL A 140 -5.65 2.80 -11.86
C VAL A 140 -5.02 3.10 -10.52
N ILE A 141 -4.30 2.15 -9.96
CA ILE A 141 -3.37 2.39 -8.86
C ILE A 141 -2.07 2.89 -9.49
N GLU A 142 -1.55 3.98 -8.97
CA GLU A 142 -0.30 4.60 -9.32
C GLU A 142 0.63 4.44 -8.13
N VAL A 143 1.69 3.66 -8.29
CA VAL A 143 2.64 3.33 -7.21
C VAL A 143 3.98 3.92 -7.56
N GLU A 144 4.48 4.83 -6.72
CA GLU A 144 5.84 5.33 -6.79
C GLU A 144 6.75 4.44 -5.93
N HIS A 145 7.85 3.98 -6.50
CA HIS A 145 8.85 3.17 -5.83
C HIS A 145 10.21 3.34 -6.51
N SER A 146 11.28 2.80 -5.93
CA SER A 146 12.60 2.79 -6.58
C SER A 146 12.77 1.54 -7.44
N ASP A 147 13.51 1.66 -8.54
CA ASP A 147 14.01 0.52 -9.29
C ASP A 147 15.32 -0.04 -8.69
N ASP A 148 15.88 -1.07 -9.30
CA ASP A 148 17.13 -1.72 -8.83
C ASP A 148 18.34 -0.76 -8.81
N ASP A 149 18.30 0.31 -9.59
CA ASP A 149 19.35 1.35 -9.66
C ASP A 149 19.07 2.52 -8.69
N GLY A 150 17.98 2.48 -7.94
CA GLY A 150 17.54 3.53 -7.00
C GLY A 150 16.89 4.74 -7.70
N THR A 151 16.46 4.58 -8.95
CA THR A 151 15.71 5.63 -9.66
C THR A 151 14.24 5.56 -9.26
N SER A 152 13.61 6.71 -8.96
CA SER A 152 12.17 6.76 -8.73
C SER A 152 11.42 6.40 -10.02
N VAL A 153 10.52 5.43 -9.92
CA VAL A 153 9.66 4.97 -11.01
C VAL A 153 8.22 4.85 -10.55
N GLU A 154 7.28 5.06 -11.47
CA GLU A 154 5.87 4.78 -11.21
C GLU A 154 5.43 3.54 -11.99
N THR A 155 4.73 2.66 -11.30
CA THR A 155 4.03 1.51 -11.87
C THR A 155 2.53 1.72 -11.80
N TYR A 156 1.86 1.67 -12.96
CA TYR A 156 0.41 1.80 -13.03
C TYR A 156 -0.24 0.44 -13.19
N ILE A 157 -1.24 0.16 -12.35
CA ILE A 157 -1.93 -1.14 -12.31
C ILE A 157 -3.43 -0.91 -12.36
N SER A 158 -4.10 -1.56 -13.33
CA SER A 158 -5.56 -1.55 -13.48
C SER A 158 -6.10 -2.97 -13.57
N GLY A 159 -7.33 -3.18 -13.12
CA GLY A 159 -7.94 -4.51 -13.10
C GLY A 159 -9.42 -4.47 -12.72
N PRO A 160 -10.00 -5.62 -12.34
CA PRO A 160 -11.33 -5.66 -11.75
C PRO A 160 -11.37 -4.82 -10.45
N GLU A 161 -12.40 -4.01 -10.28
CA GLU A 161 -12.56 -3.05 -9.18
C GLU A 161 -12.23 -3.65 -7.80
N ARG A 162 -12.80 -4.81 -7.50
CA ARG A 162 -12.52 -5.54 -6.25
C ARG A 162 -11.02 -5.87 -6.07
N ALA A 163 -10.37 -6.34 -7.13
CA ALA A 163 -8.95 -6.73 -7.05
C ALA A 163 -8.04 -5.50 -6.93
N VAL A 164 -8.41 -4.40 -7.58
CA VAL A 164 -7.75 -3.10 -7.44
C VAL A 164 -7.88 -2.60 -6.00
N GLY A 165 -9.07 -2.67 -5.40
CA GLY A 165 -9.29 -2.30 -4.00
C GLY A 165 -8.47 -3.13 -3.01
N ILE A 166 -8.37 -4.47 -3.23
CA ILE A 166 -7.56 -5.36 -2.40
C ILE A 166 -6.07 -5.06 -2.57
N LEU A 167 -5.61 -4.87 -3.81
CA LEU A 167 -4.21 -4.53 -4.07
C LEU A 167 -3.82 -3.19 -3.45
N ARG A 168 -4.71 -2.19 -3.54
CA ARG A 168 -4.51 -0.90 -2.87
C ARG A 168 -4.30 -1.08 -1.37
N SER A 169 -5.18 -1.83 -0.69
CA SER A 169 -5.03 -2.07 0.75
C SER A 169 -3.71 -2.75 1.12
N LEU A 170 -3.16 -3.61 0.24
CA LEU A 170 -1.83 -4.19 0.44
C LEU A 170 -0.71 -3.16 0.31
N LEU A 171 -0.78 -2.28 -0.69
CA LEU A 171 0.24 -1.27 -0.93
C LEU A 171 0.22 -0.17 0.14
N GLU A 172 -0.97 0.19 0.66
CA GLU A 172 -1.13 1.13 1.77
C GLU A 172 -0.44 0.64 3.07
N ILE A 173 -0.32 -0.68 3.28
CA ILE A 173 0.46 -1.24 4.40
C ILE A 173 1.93 -0.83 4.27
N GLY A 174 2.48 -0.86 3.06
CA GLY A 174 3.85 -0.44 2.78
C GLY A 174 4.05 1.05 3.03
N ASP A 175 3.15 1.88 2.55
CA ASP A 175 3.16 3.33 2.75
C ASP A 175 3.12 3.70 4.26
N GLU A 176 2.22 3.08 5.02
CA GLU A 176 2.17 3.25 6.49
C GLU A 176 3.45 2.77 7.20
N GLN A 177 4.09 1.70 6.72
CA GLN A 177 5.36 1.21 7.28
C GLN A 177 6.49 2.19 6.97
N THR A 178 6.54 2.75 5.78
CA THR A 178 7.51 3.76 5.36
C THR A 178 7.35 5.03 6.17
N GLU A 179 6.12 5.53 6.35
CA GLU A 179 5.84 6.69 7.22
C GLU A 179 6.23 6.44 8.69
N THR A 180 6.06 5.20 9.18
CA THR A 180 6.38 4.82 10.55
C THR A 180 7.89 4.59 10.73
N SER A 181 8.60 4.15 9.68
CA SER A 181 10.05 3.93 9.70
C SER A 181 10.84 5.23 9.69
N LEU A 182 10.26 6.31 9.17
CA LEU A 182 10.72 7.65 9.43
C LEU A 182 10.35 7.99 10.88
N ASP A 183 11.20 7.60 11.83
CA ASP A 183 11.05 7.93 13.28
C ASP A 183 11.27 9.44 13.49
N LEU A 184 10.41 10.21 12.80
CA LEU A 184 10.41 11.66 12.85
C LEU A 184 9.84 12.07 14.20
N SER A 185 10.68 12.70 15.01
CA SER A 185 10.23 13.34 16.23
C SER A 185 9.14 14.38 15.92
N GLN A 186 8.37 14.77 16.93
CA GLN A 186 7.35 15.79 16.74
C GLN A 186 7.93 17.12 16.23
N GLN A 187 9.20 17.41 16.54
CA GLN A 187 9.93 18.57 16.02
C GLN A 187 10.29 18.42 14.55
N ASP A 188 10.72 17.22 14.11
CA ASP A 188 11.01 16.92 12.69
C ASP A 188 9.75 17.16 11.83
N LYS A 189 8.61 16.64 12.28
CA LYS A 189 7.31 16.82 11.60
C LYS A 189 6.91 18.30 11.50
N GLN A 190 7.15 19.09 12.57
CA GLN A 190 6.88 20.52 12.55
C GLN A 190 7.77 21.29 11.58
N VAL A 191 9.07 20.94 11.49
CA VAL A 191 10.02 21.54 10.54
C VAL A 191 9.63 21.22 9.12
N LEU A 192 9.34 19.93 8.81
CA LEU A 192 8.89 19.52 7.48
C LEU A 192 7.59 20.21 7.07
N MET A 193 6.64 20.31 8.00
CA MET A 193 5.35 20.97 7.74
C MET A 193 5.53 22.47 7.48
N ALA A 194 6.45 23.14 8.19
CA ALA A 194 6.79 24.53 7.95
C ALA A 194 7.41 24.74 6.57
N LEU A 195 8.37 23.87 6.16
CA LEU A 195 8.98 23.88 4.84
C LEU A 195 7.95 23.64 3.74
N TYR A 196 7.10 22.64 3.89
CA TYR A 196 6.03 22.34 2.93
C TYR A 196 5.04 23.50 2.79
N SER A 197 4.81 24.26 3.88
CA SER A 197 3.98 25.47 3.88
C SER A 197 4.67 26.70 3.26
N GLY A 198 5.91 26.54 2.77
CA GLY A 198 6.67 27.60 2.11
C GLY A 198 7.43 28.54 3.07
N VAL A 199 7.57 28.15 4.34
CA VAL A 199 8.42 28.90 5.28
C VAL A 199 9.87 28.72 4.88
N SER A 200 10.60 29.86 4.75
CA SER A 200 12.04 29.79 4.44
C SER A 200 12.80 29.02 5.53
N PRO A 201 13.78 28.17 5.18
CA PRO A 201 14.64 27.49 6.15
C PRO A 201 15.24 28.44 7.20
N PHE A 202 15.56 29.65 6.82
CA PHE A 202 16.12 30.67 7.72
C PHE A 202 15.10 31.25 8.72
N ASP A 203 13.80 31.16 8.41
CA ASP A 203 12.73 31.67 9.24
C ASP A 203 12.15 30.60 10.18
N ILE A 204 12.49 29.32 9.98
CA ILE A 204 12.00 28.17 10.77
C ILE A 204 12.29 28.36 12.27
N PRO A 205 13.51 28.76 12.71
CA PRO A 205 13.78 28.98 14.13
C PRO A 205 12.79 29.94 14.76
N SER A 206 12.54 31.07 14.09
CA SER A 206 11.60 32.08 14.57
C SER A 206 10.15 31.65 14.50
N PHE A 207 9.78 30.85 13.49
CA PHE A 207 8.42 30.37 13.27
C PHE A 207 8.00 29.30 14.27
N LEU A 208 8.92 28.37 14.59
CA LEU A 208 8.66 27.26 15.53
C LEU A 208 9.10 27.57 16.96
N GLY A 209 9.82 28.68 17.21
CA GLY A 209 10.34 29.04 18.52
C GLY A 209 11.42 28.10 19.05
N ILE A 210 12.23 27.54 18.15
CA ILE A 210 13.36 26.64 18.44
C ILE A 210 14.70 27.32 18.11
N ASP A 211 15.80 26.80 18.67
CA ASP A 211 17.12 27.39 18.43
C ASP A 211 17.63 27.05 17.01
N VAL A 212 18.45 27.93 16.44
CA VAL A 212 19.08 27.76 15.12
C VAL A 212 19.89 26.47 15.08
N ASP A 213 20.68 26.21 16.13
CA ASP A 213 21.50 24.99 16.23
C ASP A 213 20.64 23.72 16.20
N GLN A 214 19.46 23.73 16.81
CA GLN A 214 18.50 22.61 16.76
C GLN A 214 17.93 22.40 15.34
N VAL A 215 17.68 23.47 14.60
CA VAL A 215 17.22 23.38 13.22
C VAL A 215 18.29 22.83 12.31
N GLU A 216 19.58 23.23 12.52
CA GLU A 216 20.71 22.67 11.75
C GLU A 216 20.92 21.19 12.02
N GLU A 217 20.83 20.74 13.27
CA GLU A 217 20.88 19.31 13.62
C GLU A 217 19.71 18.52 12.99
N LEU A 218 18.54 19.10 12.91
CA LEU A 218 17.36 18.53 12.27
C LEU A 218 17.58 18.34 10.76
N PHE A 219 18.12 19.36 10.08
CA PHE A 219 18.43 19.27 8.65
C PHE A 219 19.53 18.29 8.28
N VAL A 220 20.45 17.98 9.21
CA VAL A 220 21.48 16.96 8.99
C VAL A 220 20.91 15.56 9.15
N ARG A 221 19.81 15.41 9.91
CA ARG A 221 19.17 14.13 10.20
C ARG A 221 18.06 13.78 9.21
N LEU A 222 17.38 14.78 8.64
CA LEU A 222 16.35 14.64 7.60
C LEU A 222 16.97 14.47 6.22
#